data_248b83250a1077d1ba79f94fd9542171
#
_entry.id   248b83250a1077d1ba79f94fd9542171
#
_cell.length_a   1.000
_cell.length_b   1.000
_cell.length_c   1.000
_cell.angle_alpha   90.00
_cell.angle_beta   90.00
_cell.angle_gamma   90.00
#
_symmetry.space_group_name_H-M   'P 1'
#
loop_
_entity.id
_entity.type
_entity.pdbx_description
1 polymer ?
#
loop_
_entity_poly.entity_id
_entity_poly.type
_entity_poly.pdbx_seq_one_letter_code
_entity_poly.pdbx_strand_id
1 'polypeptide(L)'
;FGLAGGDAPTINLDKNFDIAGSHAFIKFQNVKLEENGAGYFINQSKACTVNEFTLEDCEVSNLKTSFFRLQGSDAKSIGKLTLKNSIFTKLCAGYGFIHVDAGSGKGHLDNVEIDGCTFNSICVTGKVFIFSKKTDMQDITIKNSTFYNCNGNGQYFVDFNADTFGPNTFTIENCIFGKSADETTNKNIRSKTPATVANSFRTTDFFKVIKGVNDTEFSSTQLFKDPANGDFTIKAGTLKERAGDPRWYVVED
;
A
#
# COMPACT_ATOMS: atom_id res chain seq x y z
N PHE A 1 -12.50 -15.17 -4.19
CA PHE A 1 -12.10 -15.84 -5.42
C PHE A 1 -10.66 -16.33 -5.28
N GLY A 2 -10.39 -17.58 -5.62
CA GLY A 2 -9.09 -18.21 -5.54
C GLY A 2 -9.23 -19.73 -5.58
N LEU A 3 -8.16 -20.42 -6.00
CA LEU A 3 -8.11 -21.88 -6.00
C LEU A 3 -7.27 -22.38 -4.82
N ALA A 4 -7.73 -23.39 -4.12
CA ALA A 4 -6.95 -24.04 -3.08
C ALA A 4 -6.00 -25.07 -3.71
N GLY A 5 -4.69 -24.97 -3.46
CA GLY A 5 -3.71 -26.00 -3.77
C GLY A 5 -3.26 -26.08 -5.23
N GLY A 6 -2.73 -25.00 -5.78
CA GLY A 6 -2.13 -24.95 -7.13
C GLY A 6 -1.42 -23.61 -7.37
N ASP A 7 -0.84 -23.44 -8.57
CA ASP A 7 -0.31 -22.14 -8.97
C ASP A 7 -1.44 -21.09 -9.00
N ALA A 8 -1.15 -19.89 -8.50
CA ALA A 8 -2.12 -18.82 -8.46
C ALA A 8 -2.63 -18.48 -9.88
N PRO A 9 -3.95 -18.53 -10.15
CA PRO A 9 -4.49 -18.20 -11.45
C PRO A 9 -4.27 -16.71 -11.76
N THR A 10 -4.00 -16.39 -13.02
CA THR A 10 -3.87 -15.02 -13.49
C THR A 10 -5.21 -14.48 -13.97
N ILE A 11 -5.58 -13.31 -13.49
CA ILE A 11 -6.70 -12.52 -13.98
C ILE A 11 -6.13 -11.33 -14.73
N ASN A 12 -6.30 -11.31 -16.05
CA ASN A 12 -5.93 -10.17 -16.88
C ASN A 12 -7.03 -9.11 -16.81
N LEU A 13 -6.67 -7.91 -16.40
CA LEU A 13 -7.60 -6.81 -16.18
C LEU A 13 -7.74 -5.96 -17.46
N ASP A 14 -8.71 -6.26 -18.30
CA ASP A 14 -9.09 -5.43 -19.45
C ASP A 14 -9.86 -4.18 -19.01
N LYS A 15 -10.58 -4.29 -17.90
CA LYS A 15 -11.33 -3.20 -17.25
C LYS A 15 -11.21 -3.34 -15.73
N ASN A 16 -11.42 -2.23 -15.02
CA ASN A 16 -11.51 -2.25 -13.57
C ASN A 16 -12.76 -3.04 -13.10
N PHE A 17 -12.69 -3.58 -11.90
CA PHE A 17 -13.88 -4.10 -11.23
C PHE A 17 -14.74 -2.95 -10.71
N ASP A 18 -16.04 -3.02 -11.00
CA ASP A 18 -17.06 -2.18 -10.43
C ASP A 18 -17.86 -2.97 -9.39
N ILE A 19 -18.08 -2.37 -8.24
CA ILE A 19 -18.85 -2.98 -7.16
C ILE A 19 -20.27 -2.43 -7.21
N ALA A 20 -21.26 -3.30 -7.30
CA ALA A 20 -22.67 -2.91 -7.34
C ALA A 20 -23.40 -3.38 -6.07
N GLY A 21 -24.16 -2.47 -5.44
CA GLY A 21 -24.99 -2.81 -4.29
C GLY A 21 -24.24 -2.96 -2.97
N SER A 22 -24.75 -3.85 -2.12
CA SER A 22 -24.23 -4.05 -0.75
C SER A 22 -23.72 -5.47 -0.55
N HIS A 23 -22.52 -5.57 0.02
CA HIS A 23 -21.83 -6.84 0.27
C HIS A 23 -21.32 -6.91 1.70
N ALA A 24 -21.49 -8.05 2.36
CA ALA A 24 -20.87 -8.30 3.65
C ALA A 24 -19.34 -8.41 3.50
N PHE A 25 -18.88 -9.11 2.45
CA PHE A 25 -17.45 -9.20 2.15
C PHE A 25 -17.20 -9.42 0.65
N ILE A 26 -16.02 -8.99 0.19
CA ILE A 26 -15.42 -9.31 -1.10
C ILE A 26 -14.00 -9.76 -0.81
N LYS A 27 -13.62 -10.94 -1.28
CA LYS A 27 -12.26 -11.47 -1.07
C LYS A 27 -11.64 -11.98 -2.36
N PHE A 28 -10.42 -11.56 -2.62
CA PHE A 28 -9.51 -12.15 -3.59
C PHE A 28 -8.41 -12.87 -2.83
N GLN A 29 -8.19 -14.13 -3.15
CA GLN A 29 -7.18 -14.94 -2.47
C GLN A 29 -6.46 -15.84 -3.45
N ASN A 30 -5.12 -15.88 -3.33
CA ASN A 30 -4.25 -16.70 -4.16
C ASN A 30 -4.52 -16.47 -5.66
N VAL A 31 -4.45 -15.22 -6.09
CA VAL A 31 -4.62 -14.83 -7.50
C VAL A 31 -3.55 -13.82 -7.93
N LYS A 32 -3.18 -13.86 -9.21
CA LYS A 32 -2.39 -12.83 -9.87
C LYS A 32 -3.31 -11.89 -10.61
N LEU A 33 -3.15 -10.59 -10.41
CA LEU A 33 -3.90 -9.55 -11.08
C LEU A 33 -2.94 -8.75 -11.94
N GLU A 34 -3.08 -8.82 -13.25
CA GLU A 34 -2.22 -8.13 -14.20
C GLU A 34 -3.03 -7.15 -15.05
N GLU A 35 -2.47 -5.97 -15.28
CA GLU A 35 -3.10 -4.98 -16.14
C GLU A 35 -3.05 -5.43 -17.60
N ASN A 36 -4.21 -5.34 -18.26
CA ASN A 36 -4.36 -5.55 -19.70
C ASN A 36 -5.26 -4.46 -20.31
N GLY A 37 -5.07 -3.19 -19.90
CA GLY A 37 -5.84 -2.04 -20.38
C GLY A 37 -6.67 -1.34 -19.32
N ALA A 38 -6.93 -1.95 -18.16
CA ALA A 38 -7.80 -1.39 -17.11
C ALA A 38 -7.28 -0.10 -16.48
N GLY A 39 -5.98 0.00 -16.25
CA GLY A 39 -5.37 1.10 -15.52
C GLY A 39 -5.62 1.09 -14.01
N TYR A 40 -6.69 0.47 -13.55
CA TYR A 40 -7.11 0.33 -12.14
C TYR A 40 -7.50 -1.11 -11.85
N PHE A 41 -7.34 -1.52 -10.59
CA PHE A 41 -8.06 -2.69 -10.08
C PHE A 41 -9.49 -2.31 -9.69
N ILE A 42 -9.65 -1.36 -8.77
CA ILE A 42 -10.94 -0.77 -8.39
C ILE A 42 -10.93 0.72 -8.74
N ASN A 43 -11.92 1.19 -9.49
CA ASN A 43 -12.18 2.61 -9.75
C ASN A 43 -13.65 2.92 -9.51
N GLN A 44 -14.04 2.92 -8.24
CA GLN A 44 -15.43 2.97 -7.82
C GLN A 44 -16.01 4.38 -7.92
N SER A 45 -16.91 4.58 -8.88
CA SER A 45 -17.66 5.84 -9.06
C SER A 45 -19.12 5.71 -8.60
N LYS A 46 -19.70 4.53 -8.70
CA LYS A 46 -21.10 4.24 -8.37
C LYS A 46 -21.30 3.97 -6.88
N ALA A 47 -22.53 4.07 -6.42
CA ALA A 47 -22.91 3.74 -5.06
C ALA A 47 -22.64 2.26 -4.75
N CYS A 48 -22.01 2.00 -3.61
CA CYS A 48 -21.84 0.66 -3.06
C CYS A 48 -21.61 0.71 -1.56
N THR A 49 -21.84 -0.41 -0.89
CA THR A 49 -21.47 -0.64 0.52
C THR A 49 -20.81 -1.99 0.63
N VAL A 50 -19.60 -2.03 1.17
CA VAL A 50 -18.86 -3.28 1.43
C VAL A 50 -18.36 -3.24 2.86
N ASN A 51 -18.73 -4.21 3.70
CA ASN A 51 -18.23 -4.22 5.08
C ASN A 51 -16.73 -4.57 5.10
N GLU A 52 -16.32 -5.60 4.36
CA GLU A 52 -14.91 -6.03 4.28
C GLU A 52 -14.49 -6.32 2.84
N PHE A 53 -13.38 -5.71 2.41
CA PHE A 53 -12.71 -5.98 1.14
C PHE A 53 -11.30 -6.48 1.41
N THR A 54 -10.99 -7.69 0.98
CA THR A 54 -9.70 -8.35 1.30
C THR A 54 -8.98 -8.83 0.05
N LEU A 55 -7.67 -8.52 -0.05
CA LEU A 55 -6.71 -9.25 -0.86
C LEU A 55 -5.77 -10.01 0.07
N GLU A 56 -5.64 -11.31 -0.14
CA GLU A 56 -4.74 -12.19 0.63
C GLU A 56 -3.99 -13.13 -0.30
N ASP A 57 -2.69 -13.27 -0.09
CA ASP A 57 -1.82 -14.14 -0.90
C ASP A 57 -1.89 -13.83 -2.40
N CYS A 58 -1.95 -12.54 -2.76
CA CYS A 58 -2.12 -12.09 -4.13
C CYS A 58 -0.84 -11.42 -4.68
N GLU A 59 -0.67 -11.50 -5.99
CA GLU A 59 0.30 -10.69 -6.73
C GLU A 59 -0.46 -9.69 -7.61
N VAL A 60 -0.10 -8.41 -7.56
CA VAL A 60 -0.72 -7.36 -8.38
C VAL A 60 0.37 -6.61 -9.12
N SER A 61 0.26 -6.53 -10.43
CA SER A 61 1.31 -5.91 -11.23
C SER A 61 0.82 -5.02 -12.37
N ASN A 62 1.65 -4.05 -12.72
CA ASN A 62 1.56 -3.22 -13.92
C ASN A 62 0.34 -2.30 -14.04
N LEU A 63 -0.43 -2.04 -12.98
CA LEU A 63 -1.56 -1.09 -13.01
C LEU A 63 -1.06 0.35 -13.18
N LYS A 64 -1.37 0.98 -14.28
CA LYS A 64 -0.81 2.28 -14.68
C LYS A 64 -1.33 3.46 -13.85
N THR A 65 -2.54 3.38 -13.32
CA THR A 65 -3.18 4.58 -12.76
C THR A 65 -3.34 4.53 -11.24
N SER A 66 -4.07 3.53 -10.69
CA SER A 66 -4.27 3.36 -9.26
C SER A 66 -4.67 1.92 -8.95
N PHE A 67 -4.36 1.45 -7.75
CA PHE A 67 -4.85 0.14 -7.30
C PHE A 67 -6.30 0.23 -6.84
N PHE A 68 -6.60 1.09 -5.87
CA PHE A 68 -7.92 1.18 -5.25
C PHE A 68 -8.36 2.64 -5.16
N ARG A 69 -9.37 3.03 -5.92
CA ARG A 69 -9.86 4.41 -5.94
C ARG A 69 -11.36 4.48 -5.66
N LEU A 70 -11.74 5.33 -4.72
CA LEU A 70 -13.12 5.75 -4.48
C LEU A 70 -13.29 7.17 -4.99
N GLN A 71 -14.10 7.38 -6.04
CA GLN A 71 -14.25 8.68 -6.73
C GLN A 71 -15.70 8.98 -7.10
N GLY A 72 -15.96 10.21 -7.60
CA GLY A 72 -17.28 10.61 -8.08
C GLY A 72 -18.21 11.13 -6.99
N SER A 73 -19.50 11.28 -7.32
CA SER A 73 -20.50 11.94 -6.46
C SER A 73 -21.43 10.99 -5.72
N ASP A 74 -21.49 9.73 -6.11
CA ASP A 74 -22.37 8.74 -5.47
C ASP A 74 -21.77 8.30 -4.12
N ALA A 75 -22.60 8.00 -3.14
CA ALA A 75 -22.16 7.51 -1.84
C ALA A 75 -21.61 6.09 -1.95
N LYS A 76 -20.42 5.89 -1.40
CA LYS A 76 -19.75 4.59 -1.33
C LYS A 76 -19.04 4.42 0.00
N SER A 77 -19.12 3.22 0.56
CA SER A 77 -18.53 2.91 1.87
C SER A 77 -17.86 1.54 1.82
N ILE A 78 -16.61 1.54 2.24
CA ILE A 78 -15.82 0.31 2.51
C ILE A 78 -15.45 0.36 4.00
N GLY A 79 -16.03 -0.53 4.79
CA GLY A 79 -15.80 -0.55 6.25
C GLY A 79 -14.37 -0.96 6.58
N LYS A 80 -13.81 -1.96 5.86
CA LYS A 80 -12.42 -2.37 6.04
C LYS A 80 -11.81 -2.82 4.71
N LEU A 81 -10.62 -2.29 4.39
CA LEU A 81 -9.75 -2.78 3.32
C LEU A 81 -8.57 -3.50 3.96
N THR A 82 -8.43 -4.79 3.69
CA THR A 82 -7.30 -5.62 4.16
C THR A 82 -6.44 -6.06 2.98
N LEU A 83 -5.14 -5.78 3.06
CA LEU A 83 -4.12 -6.29 2.17
C LEU A 83 -3.18 -7.17 3.01
N LYS A 84 -3.11 -8.46 2.70
CA LYS A 84 -2.37 -9.42 3.51
C LYS A 84 -1.51 -10.32 2.65
N ASN A 85 -0.26 -10.55 3.08
CA ASN A 85 0.68 -11.48 2.44
C ASN A 85 0.78 -11.31 0.92
N SER A 86 0.69 -10.07 0.42
CA SER A 86 0.56 -9.81 -1.02
C SER A 86 1.72 -8.98 -1.57
N ILE A 87 2.00 -9.15 -2.86
CA ILE A 87 3.06 -8.43 -3.56
C ILE A 87 2.43 -7.47 -4.57
N PHE A 88 2.87 -6.22 -4.52
CA PHE A 88 2.44 -5.16 -5.42
C PHE A 88 3.66 -4.63 -6.18
N THR A 89 3.64 -4.69 -7.52
CA THR A 89 4.80 -4.34 -8.33
C THR A 89 4.44 -3.45 -9.51
N LYS A 90 5.17 -2.34 -9.69
CA LYS A 90 5.03 -1.40 -10.82
C LYS A 90 3.61 -0.85 -10.95
N LEU A 91 3.11 -0.23 -9.88
CA LEU A 91 1.75 0.32 -9.87
C LEU A 91 1.76 1.85 -9.74
N CYS A 92 0.71 2.46 -10.31
CA CYS A 92 0.28 3.83 -10.01
C CYS A 92 1.25 4.92 -10.48
N ALA A 93 1.21 5.25 -11.76
CA ALA A 93 1.91 6.42 -12.28
C ALA A 93 1.06 7.72 -12.22
N GLY A 94 -0.27 7.65 -12.10
CA GLY A 94 -1.16 8.81 -12.17
C GLY A 94 -1.78 9.24 -10.85
N TYR A 95 -2.37 8.29 -10.13
CA TYR A 95 -3.02 8.49 -8.83
C TYR A 95 -2.32 7.69 -7.75
N GLY A 96 -2.73 7.83 -6.49
CA GLY A 96 -2.19 7.04 -5.39
C GLY A 96 -2.52 5.54 -5.49
N PHE A 97 -1.78 4.72 -4.77
CA PHE A 97 -2.06 3.29 -4.63
C PHE A 97 -3.46 3.07 -4.03
N ILE A 98 -3.73 3.69 -2.87
CA ILE A 98 -5.09 3.88 -2.35
C ILE A 98 -5.43 5.37 -2.53
N HIS A 99 -6.55 5.68 -3.18
CA HIS A 99 -6.95 7.03 -3.46
C HIS A 99 -8.43 7.25 -3.19
N VAL A 100 -8.74 7.97 -2.14
CA VAL A 100 -10.12 8.37 -1.79
C VAL A 100 -10.30 9.84 -2.14
N ASP A 101 -10.97 10.12 -3.27
CA ASP A 101 -11.24 11.47 -3.77
C ASP A 101 -12.69 11.69 -4.21
N ALA A 102 -13.61 10.85 -3.74
CA ALA A 102 -15.04 11.06 -3.92
C ALA A 102 -15.49 12.41 -3.34
N GLY A 103 -16.60 12.93 -3.80
CA GLY A 103 -17.17 14.18 -3.30
C GLY A 103 -17.25 14.19 -1.77
N SER A 104 -17.22 15.40 -1.15
CA SER A 104 -17.21 15.54 0.31
C SER A 104 -18.31 14.67 0.97
N GLY A 105 -17.92 13.79 1.90
CA GLY A 105 -18.81 12.85 2.57
C GLY A 105 -19.42 11.78 1.67
N LYS A 106 -18.85 11.52 0.49
CA LYS A 106 -19.36 10.53 -0.47
C LYS A 106 -18.48 9.27 -0.62
N GLY A 107 -17.24 9.32 -0.15
CA GLY A 107 -16.35 8.16 -0.15
C GLY A 107 -15.86 7.90 1.27
N HIS A 108 -16.23 6.75 1.83
CA HIS A 108 -15.77 6.30 3.13
C HIS A 108 -14.93 5.04 2.96
N LEU A 109 -13.73 5.10 3.50
CA LEU A 109 -12.85 3.95 3.73
C LEU A 109 -12.48 4.03 5.21
N ASP A 110 -13.19 3.27 6.05
CA ASP A 110 -13.10 3.48 7.49
C ASP A 110 -11.82 2.90 8.08
N ASN A 111 -11.44 1.70 7.65
CA ASN A 111 -10.24 1.03 8.15
C ASN A 111 -9.37 0.54 7.01
N VAL A 112 -8.05 0.70 7.16
CA VAL A 112 -7.04 0.12 6.26
C VAL A 112 -6.08 -0.72 7.08
N GLU A 113 -5.97 -1.99 6.73
CA GLU A 113 -4.99 -2.92 7.29
C GLU A 113 -4.09 -3.47 6.19
N ILE A 114 -2.79 -3.30 6.36
CA ILE A 114 -1.75 -3.84 5.48
C ILE A 114 -0.82 -4.67 6.36
N ASP A 115 -0.68 -5.96 6.05
CA ASP A 115 0.12 -6.89 6.84
C ASP A 115 0.86 -7.89 5.94
N GLY A 116 2.17 -8.03 6.12
CA GLY A 116 2.99 -8.99 5.39
C GLY A 116 3.06 -8.70 3.88
N CYS A 117 3.11 -7.44 3.48
CA CYS A 117 3.07 -7.05 2.08
C CYS A 117 4.41 -6.48 1.59
N THR A 118 4.69 -6.72 0.31
CA THR A 118 5.80 -6.08 -0.40
C THR A 118 5.28 -5.10 -1.45
N PHE A 119 5.80 -3.87 -1.42
CA PHE A 119 5.50 -2.81 -2.37
C PHE A 119 6.77 -2.44 -3.14
N ASN A 120 6.80 -2.77 -4.43
CA ASN A 120 7.95 -2.53 -5.29
C ASN A 120 7.58 -1.60 -6.44
N SER A 121 8.21 -0.43 -6.50
CA SER A 121 8.00 0.57 -7.55
C SER A 121 6.55 1.08 -7.61
N ILE A 122 6.03 1.50 -6.45
CA ILE A 122 4.67 2.00 -6.30
C ILE A 122 4.67 3.52 -6.26
N CYS A 123 3.85 4.15 -7.12
CA CYS A 123 3.69 5.60 -7.17
C CYS A 123 5.03 6.36 -7.28
N VAL A 124 5.92 5.89 -8.16
CA VAL A 124 7.27 6.45 -8.34
C VAL A 124 7.28 7.94 -8.73
N THR A 125 6.17 8.48 -9.21
CA THR A 125 5.99 9.92 -9.53
C THR A 125 4.95 10.59 -8.65
N GLY A 126 4.31 9.87 -7.73
CA GLY A 126 3.14 10.33 -6.96
C GLY A 126 3.19 10.03 -5.46
N LYS A 127 2.06 10.28 -4.82
CA LYS A 127 1.78 9.95 -3.42
C LYS A 127 1.35 8.49 -3.34
N VAL A 128 1.69 7.79 -2.25
CA VAL A 128 1.32 6.37 -2.09
C VAL A 128 -0.12 6.23 -1.60
N PHE A 129 -0.46 6.87 -0.49
CA PHE A 129 -1.81 6.83 0.08
C PHE A 129 -2.42 8.23 0.09
N ILE A 130 -3.58 8.39 -0.56
CA ILE A 130 -4.25 9.68 -0.71
C ILE A 130 -5.67 9.59 -0.17
N PHE A 131 -5.98 10.39 0.82
CA PHE A 131 -7.31 10.55 1.41
C PHE A 131 -7.72 12.00 1.29
N SER A 132 -8.09 12.41 0.09
CA SER A 132 -8.54 13.78 -0.18
C SER A 132 -10.05 13.90 0.03
N LYS A 133 -10.57 15.13 0.08
CA LYS A 133 -11.99 15.41 0.30
C LYS A 133 -12.51 15.23 1.74
N LYS A 134 -11.62 15.28 2.70
CA LYS A 134 -12.00 15.43 4.10
C LYS A 134 -12.87 14.28 4.61
N THR A 135 -12.41 13.08 4.41
CA THR A 135 -13.08 11.89 4.91
C THR A 135 -12.44 11.47 6.21
N ASP A 136 -13.21 11.34 7.27
CA ASP A 136 -12.74 10.75 8.52
C ASP A 136 -12.55 9.24 8.32
N MET A 137 -11.52 8.72 8.97
CA MET A 137 -11.21 7.30 9.03
C MET A 137 -11.11 6.86 10.48
N GLN A 138 -11.31 5.56 10.72
CA GLN A 138 -11.10 4.97 12.04
C GLN A 138 -9.62 4.64 12.23
N ASP A 139 -9.10 3.70 11.48
CA ASP A 139 -7.76 3.19 11.70
C ASP A 139 -6.99 2.98 10.41
N ILE A 140 -5.68 3.29 10.46
CA ILE A 140 -4.70 2.83 9.48
C ILE A 140 -3.65 2.01 10.23
N THR A 141 -3.46 0.77 9.80
CA THR A 141 -2.43 -0.13 10.33
C THR A 141 -1.60 -0.67 9.18
N ILE A 142 -0.29 -0.46 9.25
CA ILE A 142 0.70 -1.00 8.31
C ILE A 142 1.71 -1.80 9.11
N LYS A 143 1.75 -3.11 8.88
CA LYS A 143 2.62 -4.01 9.63
C LYS A 143 3.42 -4.93 8.73
N ASN A 144 4.57 -5.38 9.22
CA ASN A 144 5.35 -6.47 8.63
C ASN A 144 5.52 -6.28 7.11
N SER A 145 5.74 -5.05 6.65
CA SER A 145 5.69 -4.75 5.21
C SER A 145 6.96 -4.07 4.72
N THR A 146 7.32 -4.37 3.48
CA THR A 146 8.51 -3.83 2.81
C THR A 146 8.09 -2.89 1.68
N PHE A 147 8.65 -1.68 1.69
CA PHE A 147 8.45 -0.67 0.66
C PHE A 147 9.78 -0.40 -0.04
N TYR A 148 9.80 -0.46 -1.36
CA TYR A 148 11.00 -0.19 -2.15
C TYR A 148 10.66 0.60 -3.41
N ASN A 149 11.45 1.62 -3.71
CA ASN A 149 11.29 2.49 -4.88
C ASN A 149 9.87 3.09 -4.96
N CYS A 150 9.36 3.55 -3.82
CA CYS A 150 8.03 4.14 -3.69
C CYS A 150 8.13 5.64 -3.49
N ASN A 151 7.04 6.36 -3.82
CA ASN A 151 6.82 7.77 -3.51
C ASN A 151 7.67 8.76 -4.34
N GLY A 152 7.00 9.52 -5.17
CA GLY A 152 7.61 10.43 -6.14
C GLY A 152 8.11 11.75 -5.58
N ASN A 153 8.66 12.55 -6.48
CA ASN A 153 9.31 13.82 -6.19
C ASN A 153 8.36 14.81 -5.50
N GLY A 154 8.79 15.31 -4.36
CA GLY A 154 8.03 16.29 -3.58
C GLY A 154 6.64 15.83 -3.15
N GLN A 155 6.35 14.53 -3.17
CA GLN A 155 5.05 13.95 -2.84
C GLN A 155 5.03 13.34 -1.44
N TYR A 156 3.86 13.34 -0.80
CA TYR A 156 3.65 12.69 0.49
C TYR A 156 3.58 11.17 0.35
N PHE A 157 4.08 10.44 1.34
CA PHE A 157 3.83 9.00 1.47
C PHE A 157 2.37 8.74 1.84
N VAL A 158 1.86 9.49 2.85
CA VAL A 158 0.43 9.51 3.20
C VAL A 158 -0.06 10.95 3.18
N ASP A 159 -1.18 11.20 2.54
CA ASP A 159 -1.71 12.56 2.36
C ASP A 159 -3.22 12.66 2.58
N PHE A 160 -3.62 13.26 3.69
CA PHE A 160 -5.01 13.64 3.97
C PHE A 160 -5.39 15.00 3.39
N ASN A 161 -4.52 15.59 2.58
CA ASN A 161 -4.69 16.90 1.94
C ASN A 161 -4.84 18.10 2.91
N ALA A 162 -4.77 17.85 4.21
CA ALA A 162 -4.73 18.86 5.27
C ALA A 162 -4.26 18.23 6.57
N ASP A 163 -3.69 19.03 7.49
CA ASP A 163 -3.28 18.57 8.82
C ASP A 163 -4.46 18.52 9.82
N THR A 164 -5.67 18.80 9.36
CA THR A 164 -6.90 18.77 10.16
C THR A 164 -7.69 17.48 10.00
N PHE A 165 -7.31 16.62 9.07
CA PHE A 165 -7.94 15.32 8.81
C PHE A 165 -6.94 14.19 8.99
N GLY A 166 -7.43 13.02 9.35
CA GLY A 166 -6.63 11.83 9.58
C GLY A 166 -7.46 10.72 10.22
N PRO A 167 -6.88 9.54 10.40
CA PRO A 167 -7.52 8.46 11.13
C PRO A 167 -7.54 8.78 12.64
N ASN A 168 -8.38 8.05 13.39
CA ASN A 168 -8.33 8.07 14.85
C ASN A 168 -7.03 7.43 15.36
N THR A 169 -6.62 6.30 14.76
CA THR A 169 -5.32 5.69 15.03
C THR A 169 -4.53 5.45 13.74
N PHE A 170 -3.21 5.63 13.83
CA PHE A 170 -2.30 5.36 12.73
C PHE A 170 -1.08 4.60 13.27
N THR A 171 -0.93 3.33 12.87
CA THR A 171 0.15 2.45 13.33
C THR A 171 1.02 2.02 12.17
N ILE A 172 2.34 2.08 12.37
CA ILE A 172 3.38 1.50 11.49
C ILE A 172 4.26 0.62 12.37
N GLU A 173 4.30 -0.68 12.10
CA GLU A 173 5.02 -1.64 12.94
C GLU A 173 5.76 -2.67 12.10
N ASN A 174 6.99 -2.99 12.48
CA ASN A 174 7.83 -4.00 11.82
C ASN A 174 7.95 -3.75 10.31
N CYS A 175 8.11 -2.52 9.85
CA CYS A 175 8.21 -2.19 8.43
C CYS A 175 9.65 -1.86 8.01
N ILE A 176 9.97 -2.13 6.75
CA ILE A 176 11.21 -1.67 6.12
C ILE A 176 10.86 -0.71 4.98
N PHE A 177 11.46 0.46 5.01
CA PHE A 177 11.40 1.47 3.96
C PHE A 177 12.75 1.49 3.23
N GLY A 178 12.81 0.78 2.10
CA GLY A 178 13.93 0.80 1.19
C GLY A 178 13.88 2.04 0.29
N LYS A 179 14.79 2.14 -0.67
CA LYS A 179 14.94 3.25 -1.60
C LYS A 179 13.64 4.01 -1.88
N SER A 180 13.63 5.33 -1.76
CA SER A 180 12.56 6.16 -2.30
C SER A 180 12.75 6.43 -3.79
N ALA A 181 11.68 6.76 -4.52
CA ALA A 181 11.75 7.00 -5.95
C ALA A 181 12.49 8.31 -6.31
N ASP A 182 12.66 9.21 -5.35
CA ASP A 182 13.43 10.46 -5.49
C ASP A 182 14.18 10.81 -4.19
N GLU A 183 15.06 11.81 -4.27
CA GLU A 183 15.93 12.23 -3.17
C GLU A 183 15.34 13.37 -2.32
N THR A 184 14.06 13.70 -2.50
CA THR A 184 13.40 14.77 -1.75
C THR A 184 13.06 14.32 -0.33
N THR A 185 13.56 15.02 0.67
CA THR A 185 13.40 14.65 2.09
C THR A 185 12.13 15.18 2.73
N ASN A 186 11.50 16.21 2.16
CA ASN A 186 10.26 16.79 2.66
C ASN A 186 9.02 15.97 2.25
N LYS A 187 7.87 16.30 2.86
CA LYS A 187 6.56 15.71 2.53
C LYS A 187 6.50 14.18 2.72
N ASN A 188 6.54 13.76 3.96
CA ASN A 188 6.39 12.37 4.36
C ASN A 188 4.94 11.98 4.66
N ILE A 189 4.37 12.41 5.78
CA ILE A 189 2.98 12.17 6.18
C ILE A 189 2.32 13.50 6.46
N ARG A 190 1.16 13.76 5.84
CA ARG A 190 0.28 14.89 6.14
C ARG A 190 -1.03 14.36 6.70
N SER A 191 -1.19 14.43 8.00
CA SER A 191 -2.33 13.89 8.75
C SER A 191 -2.46 14.62 10.08
N LYS A 192 -3.70 14.78 10.56
CA LYS A 192 -4.01 15.23 11.92
C LYS A 192 -3.40 14.29 12.97
N THR A 193 -3.49 13.00 12.75
CA THR A 193 -3.00 11.97 13.65
C THR A 193 -1.61 11.55 13.22
N PRO A 194 -0.58 11.74 14.06
CA PRO A 194 0.74 11.23 13.77
C PRO A 194 0.75 9.70 13.79
N ALA A 195 1.62 9.08 13.00
CA ALA A 195 1.82 7.64 13.10
C ALA A 195 2.53 7.26 14.41
N THR A 196 2.01 6.26 15.11
CA THR A 196 2.72 5.52 16.14
C THR A 196 3.59 4.49 15.44
N VAL A 197 4.91 4.58 15.62
CA VAL A 197 5.88 3.74 14.90
C VAL A 197 6.61 2.86 15.90
N ALA A 198 6.70 1.56 15.59
CA ALA A 198 7.48 0.58 16.36
C ALA A 198 8.27 -0.33 15.44
N ASN A 199 9.50 -0.69 15.85
CA ASN A 199 10.39 -1.65 15.19
C ASN A 199 10.41 -1.53 13.65
N SER A 200 10.50 -0.29 13.16
CA SER A 200 10.50 0.00 11.72
C SER A 200 11.78 0.72 11.32
N PHE A 201 12.28 0.41 10.12
CA PHE A 201 13.61 0.81 9.68
C PHE A 201 13.56 1.41 8.29
N ARG A 202 14.50 2.33 8.00
CA ARG A 202 14.74 2.83 6.65
C ARG A 202 16.20 2.66 6.24
N THR A 203 16.40 2.38 4.98
CA THR A 203 17.72 2.36 4.37
C THR A 203 18.23 3.77 4.08
N THR A 204 19.55 3.92 3.89
CA THR A 204 20.19 5.22 3.65
C THR A 204 19.73 5.90 2.36
N ASP A 205 19.19 5.16 1.41
CA ASP A 205 18.61 5.63 0.15
C ASP A 205 17.08 5.82 0.18
N PHE A 206 16.46 5.73 1.37
CA PHE A 206 15.09 6.20 1.60
C PHE A 206 15.11 7.63 2.13
N PHE A 207 14.88 8.59 1.26
CA PHE A 207 15.03 10.01 1.59
C PHE A 207 13.84 10.63 2.33
N LYS A 208 12.73 9.94 2.48
CA LYS A 208 11.58 10.45 3.26
C LYS A 208 11.81 10.23 4.75
N VAL A 209 11.46 11.22 5.55
CA VAL A 209 11.62 11.16 7.01
C VAL A 209 10.27 10.86 7.66
N ILE A 210 10.01 9.62 8.02
CA ILE A 210 8.84 9.24 8.81
C ILE A 210 9.27 9.22 10.28
N LYS A 211 8.66 10.07 11.10
CA LYS A 211 9.00 10.18 12.53
C LYS A 211 8.84 8.84 13.24
N GLY A 212 9.85 8.40 13.94
CA GLY A 212 9.87 7.14 14.69
C GLY A 212 10.41 5.94 13.91
N VAL A 213 10.64 6.06 12.61
CA VAL A 213 11.37 5.05 11.83
C VAL A 213 12.85 5.19 12.11
N ASN A 214 13.51 4.08 12.43
CA ASN A 214 14.94 4.02 12.74
C ASN A 214 15.78 4.03 11.45
N ASP A 215 16.92 4.70 11.49
CA ASP A 215 17.89 4.64 10.40
C ASP A 215 18.70 3.34 10.46
N THR A 216 18.94 2.73 9.30
CA THR A 216 19.96 1.69 9.16
C THR A 216 21.25 2.32 8.60
N GLU A 217 22.37 1.61 8.74
CA GLU A 217 23.63 1.99 8.08
C GLU A 217 23.70 1.51 6.62
N PHE A 218 22.69 0.79 6.14
CA PHE A 218 22.69 0.10 4.85
C PHE A 218 21.82 0.82 3.84
N SER A 219 22.29 0.87 2.60
CA SER A 219 21.44 1.14 1.44
C SER A 219 20.57 -0.08 1.13
N SER A 220 19.53 0.09 0.30
CA SER A 220 18.67 -1.02 -0.11
C SER A 220 19.44 -2.15 -0.78
N THR A 221 20.46 -1.85 -1.58
CA THR A 221 21.30 -2.87 -2.24
C THR A 221 22.27 -3.58 -1.29
N GLN A 222 22.57 -2.97 -0.14
CA GLN A 222 23.35 -3.62 0.92
C GLN A 222 22.46 -4.48 1.81
N LEU A 223 21.24 -4.05 2.09
CA LEU A 223 20.27 -4.77 2.94
C LEU A 223 19.63 -5.95 2.22
N PHE A 224 19.17 -5.76 1.00
CA PHE A 224 18.45 -6.76 0.21
C PHE A 224 19.36 -7.43 -0.82
N LYS A 225 19.04 -8.68 -1.18
CA LYS A 225 19.85 -9.48 -2.11
C LYS A 225 19.86 -8.91 -3.54
N ASP A 226 18.69 -8.66 -4.13
CA ASP A 226 18.58 -8.06 -5.47
C ASP A 226 17.25 -7.29 -5.60
N PRO A 227 17.12 -6.13 -4.93
CA PRO A 227 15.85 -5.41 -4.87
C PRO A 227 15.43 -4.82 -6.23
N ALA A 228 16.37 -4.59 -7.14
CA ALA A 228 16.07 -4.11 -8.48
C ALA A 228 15.27 -5.14 -9.31
N ASN A 229 15.51 -6.42 -9.06
CA ASN A 229 14.81 -7.54 -9.70
C ASN A 229 13.73 -8.16 -8.79
N GLY A 230 13.41 -7.53 -7.65
CA GLY A 230 12.32 -7.93 -6.78
C GLY A 230 12.69 -8.99 -5.74
N ASP A 231 13.97 -9.28 -5.55
CA ASP A 231 14.46 -10.16 -4.48
C ASP A 231 14.83 -9.32 -3.24
N PHE A 232 13.92 -9.27 -2.28
CA PHE A 232 14.07 -8.52 -1.03
C PHE A 232 14.58 -9.41 0.11
N THR A 233 15.15 -10.58 -0.20
CA THR A 233 15.78 -11.44 0.80
C THR A 233 16.78 -10.61 1.61
N ILE A 234 16.62 -10.62 2.93
CA ILE A 234 17.50 -9.89 3.86
C ILE A 234 18.86 -10.59 3.91
N LYS A 235 19.92 -9.84 3.67
CA LYS A 235 21.29 -10.38 3.80
C LYS A 235 21.63 -10.63 5.25
N ALA A 236 22.27 -11.77 5.53
CA ALA A 236 22.64 -12.16 6.88
C ALA A 236 23.45 -11.08 7.60
N GLY A 237 23.12 -10.84 8.86
CA GLY A 237 23.84 -9.90 9.73
C GLY A 237 23.55 -8.41 9.48
N THR A 238 22.70 -8.04 8.50
CA THR A 238 22.41 -6.63 8.21
C THR A 238 21.33 -6.04 9.11
N LEU A 239 20.38 -6.82 9.57
CA LEU A 239 19.31 -6.37 10.46
C LEU A 239 19.16 -7.35 11.62
N LYS A 240 19.30 -6.84 12.87
CA LYS A 240 19.20 -7.68 14.07
C LYS A 240 17.77 -8.05 14.41
N GLU A 241 16.87 -7.07 14.29
CA GLU A 241 15.45 -7.25 14.53
C GLU A 241 14.75 -7.63 13.23
N ARG A 242 13.84 -8.59 13.29
CA ARG A 242 13.01 -8.93 12.14
C ARG A 242 11.99 -7.83 11.90
N ALA A 243 12.04 -7.22 10.72
CA ALA A 243 11.08 -6.24 10.22
C ALA A 243 10.90 -6.44 8.72
N GLY A 244 9.87 -5.82 8.13
CA GLY A 244 9.51 -6.00 6.74
C GLY A 244 8.66 -7.25 6.51
N ASP A 245 8.42 -7.56 5.25
CA ASP A 245 7.61 -8.70 4.84
C ASP A 245 8.31 -10.01 5.23
N PRO A 246 7.66 -10.88 6.03
CA PRO A 246 8.26 -12.09 6.57
C PRO A 246 8.79 -13.09 5.53
N ARG A 247 8.25 -13.06 4.30
CA ARG A 247 8.67 -13.97 3.22
C ARG A 247 10.14 -13.80 2.83
N TRP A 248 10.74 -12.66 3.15
CA TRP A 248 12.11 -12.33 2.75
C TRP A 248 13.18 -12.69 3.78
N TYR A 249 12.80 -13.29 4.88
CA TYR A 249 13.75 -13.85 5.83
C TYR A 249 14.03 -15.31 5.48
N VAL A 250 15.31 -15.63 5.33
CA VAL A 250 15.74 -17.03 5.17
C VAL A 250 15.43 -17.76 6.47
N VAL A 251 14.68 -18.85 6.38
CA VAL A 251 14.56 -19.80 7.49
C VAL A 251 15.86 -20.60 7.49
N GLU A 252 16.69 -20.43 8.53
CA GLU A 252 17.83 -21.33 8.76
C GLU A 252 17.24 -22.67 9.24
N ASP A 253 17.41 -23.71 8.43
CA ASP A 253 17.06 -25.10 8.78
C ASP A 253 17.99 -25.65 9.89
#